data_dd32f9d1520b3e44b64539a242ecf6e1
#
_entry.id   dd32f9d1520b3e44b64539a242ecf6e1
#
_cell.length_a   1.000
_cell.length_b   1.000
_cell.length_c   1.000
_cell.angle_alpha   90.00
_cell.angle_beta   90.00
_cell.angle_gamma   90.00
#
_symmetry.space_group_name_H-M   'P 1'
#
loop_
_entity.id
_entity.type
_entity.pdbx_description
1 polymer ?
#
loop_
_entity_poly.entity_id
_entity_poly.type
_entity_poly.pdbx_seq_one_letter_code
_entity_poly.pdbx_strand_id
1 'polypeptide(L)'
;LNSEIRNAAWFRAVSSVMKHHSESHDHRRTEEVFGLDAGSRVLPVLVWLAAFVGLLLLHYPLLRLPYYWDEAGYYIPAAVDFFRSWRLVPESTLHTGHTPLVIVYLAFAWRAFGFSPLVARTAMLALAAGTLACVYALGRRLANREIAFWSLLLLALSPLFFAQSTMAHLDLAAGLFTLLALSALLDDHPARFALASTAAVLSKETAVVLLPAAWIFVWWQGRRSTRSSLRAWWIASLVPLAALMAWAAYYHHVTGGWTGNPEYLRYNLYATLNPTRVLLTLLRRLYETFVGGFNWVLTAGAIGGVFMGRRPARGNENQRRHPRESGDPFPMDSGFRGNDRQGAVFKGAGIDSFFFLGVSLIAAYLLMLSAVGGAVLPRYLLPVFPPLVLAAVLLIWRLPRPVARSVMVFTAGCFVWAWFLNPHYPFPFEDNLAYADFIHLHQQAGRFLEDQAGNWRILTAWPATDELVHPALGYVSQPLTVVPLQDFTRHDFDGVSSGSFDCVYLYSRHWEPPNNLLNRPTWLERLQQGYFEYQPQIPQDELAARYHLRLLSGFERRGQWVRIFVKISQ
;
A
#
# COMPACT_ATOMS: atom_id res chain seq x y z
N LEU A 1 45.51 -3.12 -64.65
CA LEU A 1 45.00 -4.48 -64.23
C LEU A 1 45.46 -4.89 -62.84
N ASN A 2 46.43 -4.21 -62.18
CA ASN A 2 46.97 -4.64 -60.88
C ASN A 2 46.41 -3.89 -59.66
N SER A 3 45.55 -2.89 -59.82
CA SER A 3 44.93 -2.15 -58.69
C SER A 3 43.57 -2.68 -58.29
N GLU A 4 42.82 -3.27 -59.18
CA GLU A 4 41.47 -3.81 -58.89
C GLU A 4 41.51 -5.17 -58.17
N ILE A 5 42.56 -5.98 -58.44
CA ILE A 5 42.70 -7.31 -57.77
C ILE A 5 43.13 -7.14 -56.30
N ARG A 6 43.87 -6.09 -55.93
CA ARG A 6 44.25 -5.81 -54.53
C ARG A 6 43.06 -5.28 -53.71
N ASN A 7 42.18 -4.50 -54.30
CA ASN A 7 41.01 -3.99 -53.61
C ASN A 7 39.94 -5.10 -53.35
N ALA A 8 39.79 -6.04 -54.27
CA ALA A 8 38.86 -7.15 -54.08
C ALA A 8 39.31 -8.17 -53.00
N ALA A 9 40.62 -8.35 -52.81
CA ALA A 9 41.16 -9.22 -51.76
C ALA A 9 41.06 -8.54 -50.36
N TRP A 10 41.28 -7.24 -50.28
CA TRP A 10 41.17 -6.47 -49.03
C TRP A 10 39.68 -6.39 -48.58
N PHE A 11 38.73 -6.14 -49.48
CA PHE A 11 37.30 -6.14 -49.19
C PHE A 11 36.78 -7.51 -48.73
N ARG A 12 37.30 -8.61 -49.28
CA ARG A 12 36.92 -9.96 -48.83
C ARG A 12 37.51 -10.32 -47.45
N ALA A 13 38.73 -9.88 -47.16
CA ALA A 13 39.34 -10.10 -45.85
C ALA A 13 38.67 -9.25 -44.75
N VAL A 14 38.31 -8.00 -45.01
CA VAL A 14 37.59 -7.14 -44.10
C VAL A 14 36.15 -7.62 -43.90
N SER A 15 35.45 -8.08 -44.97
CA SER A 15 34.12 -8.64 -44.88
C SER A 15 34.07 -9.96 -44.12
N SER A 16 35.12 -10.81 -44.23
CA SER A 16 35.23 -12.07 -43.47
C SER A 16 35.52 -11.83 -41.99
N VAL A 17 36.35 -10.87 -41.63
CA VAL A 17 36.65 -10.49 -40.24
C VAL A 17 35.44 -9.79 -39.60
N MET A 18 34.70 -8.95 -40.32
CA MET A 18 33.47 -8.35 -39.82
C MET A 18 32.33 -9.36 -39.69
N LYS A 19 32.21 -10.34 -40.57
CA LYS A 19 31.22 -11.43 -40.42
C LYS A 19 31.49 -12.35 -39.24
N HIS A 20 32.77 -12.66 -38.98
CA HIS A 20 33.10 -13.55 -37.84
C HIS A 20 33.11 -12.85 -36.48
N HIS A 21 33.19 -11.50 -36.42
CA HIS A 21 33.10 -10.77 -35.16
C HIS A 21 31.68 -10.25 -34.87
N SER A 22 30.78 -10.14 -35.85
CA SER A 22 29.40 -9.67 -35.62
C SER A 22 28.40 -10.76 -35.27
N GLU A 23 28.62 -12.01 -35.68
CA GLU A 23 27.64 -13.07 -35.47
C GLU A 23 27.84 -13.91 -34.19
N SER A 24 29.03 -13.88 -33.55
CA SER A 24 29.27 -14.73 -32.38
C SER A 24 29.35 -13.99 -31.03
N HIS A 25 29.50 -12.67 -31.02
CA HIS A 25 29.64 -11.92 -29.75
C HIS A 25 28.50 -10.94 -29.45
N ASP A 26 27.76 -10.47 -30.46
CA ASP A 26 26.74 -9.45 -30.24
C ASP A 26 25.37 -10.06 -29.88
N HIS A 27 25.03 -11.24 -30.41
CA HIS A 27 23.80 -11.94 -29.99
C HIS A 27 23.88 -12.51 -28.58
N ARG A 28 25.04 -12.99 -28.10
CA ARG A 28 25.20 -13.46 -26.73
C ARG A 28 25.31 -12.32 -25.71
N ARG A 29 25.91 -11.19 -26.05
CA ARG A 29 25.97 -10.02 -25.16
C ARG A 29 24.65 -9.26 -25.07
N THR A 30 23.88 -9.18 -26.16
CA THR A 30 22.53 -8.60 -26.12
C THR A 30 21.54 -9.52 -25.40
N GLU A 31 21.66 -10.83 -25.47
CA GLU A 31 20.87 -11.76 -24.69
C GLU A 31 21.26 -11.79 -23.20
N GLU A 32 22.53 -11.62 -22.85
CA GLU A 32 23.00 -11.49 -21.46
C GLU A 32 22.69 -10.12 -20.83
N VAL A 33 22.69 -9.03 -21.61
CA VAL A 33 22.35 -7.67 -21.13
C VAL A 33 20.85 -7.49 -20.95
N PHE A 34 20.01 -8.20 -21.71
CA PHE A 34 18.55 -8.13 -21.54
C PHE A 34 17.91 -9.41 -21.02
N GLY A 35 18.61 -10.44 -20.65
CA GLY A 35 18.21 -11.66 -19.95
C GLY A 35 16.72 -12.05 -19.92
N LEU A 36 15.96 -11.60 -20.93
CA LEU A 36 14.52 -11.74 -21.04
C LEU A 36 14.23 -12.37 -22.41
N ASP A 37 14.09 -13.68 -22.44
CA ASP A 37 13.35 -14.36 -23.51
C ASP A 37 12.09 -13.55 -23.86
N ALA A 38 11.77 -13.40 -25.14
CA ALA A 38 10.56 -12.70 -25.56
C ALA A 38 9.30 -13.26 -24.86
N GLY A 39 9.28 -14.56 -24.51
CA GLY A 39 8.29 -15.19 -23.64
C GLY A 39 8.30 -14.68 -22.20
N SER A 40 9.42 -14.11 -21.70
CA SER A 40 9.51 -13.59 -20.32
C SER A 40 8.88 -12.20 -20.16
N ARG A 41 8.76 -11.41 -21.22
CA ARG A 41 8.12 -10.07 -21.16
C ARG A 41 6.60 -10.13 -21.17
N VAL A 42 6.02 -11.14 -21.80
CA VAL A 42 4.57 -11.33 -21.88
C VAL A 42 3.98 -11.79 -20.55
N LEU A 43 4.71 -12.60 -19.79
CA LEU A 43 4.20 -13.18 -18.55
C LEU A 43 3.83 -12.16 -17.47
N PRO A 44 4.61 -11.11 -17.15
CA PRO A 44 4.19 -10.10 -16.19
C PRO A 44 2.90 -9.38 -16.61
N VAL A 45 2.72 -9.12 -17.90
CA VAL A 45 1.49 -8.51 -18.45
C VAL A 45 0.30 -9.45 -18.29
N LEU A 46 0.47 -10.74 -18.61
CA LEU A 46 -0.59 -11.75 -18.42
C LEU A 46 -0.97 -11.91 -16.94
N VAL A 47 0.01 -11.91 -16.03
CA VAL A 47 -0.25 -11.96 -14.59
C VAL A 47 -0.98 -10.70 -14.13
N TRP A 48 -0.57 -9.52 -14.61
CA TRP A 48 -1.26 -8.28 -14.33
C TRP A 48 -2.72 -8.31 -14.80
N LEU A 49 -2.96 -8.74 -16.05
CA LEU A 49 -4.31 -8.88 -16.61
C LEU A 49 -5.16 -9.86 -15.80
N ALA A 50 -4.61 -11.03 -15.46
CA ALA A 50 -5.31 -12.05 -14.68
C ALA A 50 -5.64 -11.54 -13.27
N ALA A 51 -4.68 -10.86 -12.60
CA ALA A 51 -4.89 -10.24 -11.31
C ALA A 51 -5.92 -9.10 -11.38
N PHE A 52 -5.87 -8.26 -12.41
CA PHE A 52 -6.82 -7.18 -12.63
C PHE A 52 -8.24 -7.70 -12.82
N VAL A 53 -8.42 -8.69 -13.70
CA VAL A 53 -9.74 -9.32 -13.92
C VAL A 53 -10.23 -10.02 -12.65
N GLY A 54 -9.35 -10.75 -11.94
CA GLY A 54 -9.70 -11.39 -10.67
C GLY A 54 -10.14 -10.38 -9.61
N LEU A 55 -9.38 -9.29 -9.44
CA LEU A 55 -9.76 -8.21 -8.52
C LEU A 55 -11.06 -7.52 -8.96
N LEU A 56 -11.25 -7.27 -10.25
CA LEU A 56 -12.46 -6.65 -10.78
C LEU A 56 -13.71 -7.49 -10.46
N LEU A 57 -13.61 -8.80 -10.63
CA LEU A 57 -14.71 -9.72 -10.30
C LEU A 57 -15.00 -9.77 -8.79
N LEU A 58 -13.96 -9.86 -7.96
CA LEU A 58 -14.10 -9.90 -6.50
C LEU A 58 -14.63 -8.59 -5.92
N HIS A 59 -14.26 -7.44 -6.51
CA HIS A 59 -14.70 -6.11 -6.06
C HIS A 59 -15.93 -5.59 -6.81
N TYR A 60 -16.54 -6.37 -7.69
CA TYR A 60 -17.67 -5.91 -8.50
C TYR A 60 -18.78 -5.21 -7.71
N PRO A 61 -19.21 -5.70 -6.53
CA PRO A 61 -20.24 -5.04 -5.71
C PRO A 61 -19.78 -3.70 -5.12
N LEU A 62 -18.48 -3.47 -5.03
CA LEU A 62 -17.87 -2.30 -4.39
C LEU A 62 -17.55 -1.17 -5.37
N LEU A 63 -17.52 -1.46 -6.69
CA LEU A 63 -17.04 -0.52 -7.71
C LEU A 63 -17.90 0.73 -7.88
N ARG A 64 -19.17 0.68 -7.50
CA ARG A 64 -20.10 1.80 -7.62
C ARG A 64 -20.40 2.49 -6.31
N LEU A 65 -19.74 2.07 -5.21
CA LEU A 65 -19.90 2.72 -3.92
C LEU A 65 -19.38 4.15 -3.96
N PRO A 66 -20.03 5.10 -3.29
CA PRO A 66 -19.51 6.42 -2.97
C PRO A 66 -18.10 6.39 -2.36
N TYR A 67 -17.51 7.55 -2.24
CA TYR A 67 -16.17 7.71 -1.70
C TYR A 67 -16.18 7.75 -0.17
N TYR A 68 -15.28 6.99 0.44
CA TYR A 68 -15.22 6.80 1.87
C TYR A 68 -14.21 7.75 2.54
N TRP A 69 -14.60 8.39 3.64
CA TRP A 69 -13.74 9.12 4.59
C TRP A 69 -12.73 10.07 3.92
N ASP A 70 -11.42 9.79 3.98
CA ASP A 70 -10.37 10.62 3.36
C ASP A 70 -10.52 10.75 1.84
N GLU A 71 -11.11 9.74 1.16
CA GLU A 71 -11.45 9.89 -0.25
C GLU A 71 -12.43 11.06 -0.44
N ALA A 72 -13.52 11.07 0.35
CA ALA A 72 -14.58 12.08 0.24
C ALA A 72 -14.10 13.46 0.68
N GLY A 73 -13.32 13.54 1.76
CA GLY A 73 -12.92 14.82 2.36
C GLY A 73 -11.67 15.45 1.74
N TYR A 74 -10.76 14.67 1.14
CA TYR A 74 -9.49 15.23 0.66
C TYR A 74 -9.13 14.83 -0.76
N TYR A 75 -9.01 13.51 -1.05
CA TYR A 75 -8.34 13.07 -2.27
C TYR A 75 -9.19 13.23 -3.52
N ILE A 76 -10.49 12.95 -3.43
CA ILE A 76 -11.40 13.11 -4.57
C ILE A 76 -11.68 14.57 -4.87
N PRO A 77 -12.00 15.45 -3.90
CA PRO A 77 -12.10 16.90 -4.15
C PRO A 77 -10.84 17.47 -4.81
N ALA A 78 -9.64 17.13 -4.29
CA ALA A 78 -8.38 17.55 -4.89
C ALA A 78 -8.19 17.04 -6.33
N ALA A 79 -8.57 15.79 -6.61
CA ALA A 79 -8.51 15.24 -7.95
C ALA A 79 -9.54 15.90 -8.90
N VAL A 80 -10.71 16.30 -8.40
CA VAL A 80 -11.72 17.07 -9.14
C VAL A 80 -11.22 18.47 -9.47
N ASP A 81 -10.55 19.13 -8.54
CA ASP A 81 -9.93 20.44 -8.80
C ASP A 81 -8.87 20.36 -9.91
N PHE A 82 -8.00 19.34 -9.85
CA PHE A 82 -7.04 19.09 -10.93
C PHE A 82 -7.74 18.70 -12.25
N PHE A 83 -8.74 17.87 -12.21
CA PHE A 83 -9.52 17.48 -13.39
C PHE A 83 -10.18 18.69 -14.08
N ARG A 84 -10.70 19.66 -13.32
CA ARG A 84 -11.41 20.84 -13.84
C ARG A 84 -10.47 21.97 -14.26
N SER A 85 -9.47 22.27 -13.44
CA SER A 85 -8.68 23.49 -13.52
C SER A 85 -7.16 23.29 -13.59
N TRP A 86 -6.65 22.03 -13.60
CA TRP A 86 -5.22 21.69 -13.56
C TRP A 86 -4.48 22.17 -12.31
N ARG A 87 -5.19 22.47 -11.23
CA ARG A 87 -4.61 22.89 -9.96
C ARG A 87 -4.12 21.69 -9.16
N LEU A 88 -2.84 21.67 -8.85
CA LEU A 88 -2.23 20.60 -8.05
C LEU A 88 -2.47 20.77 -6.55
N VAL A 89 -2.63 22.01 -6.08
CA VAL A 89 -3.07 22.33 -4.71
C VAL A 89 -4.56 22.60 -4.76
N PRO A 90 -5.41 21.86 -4.01
CA PRO A 90 -6.86 22.02 -4.06
C PRO A 90 -7.31 23.33 -3.44
N GLU A 91 -8.45 23.84 -3.93
CA GLU A 91 -9.18 24.97 -3.36
C GLU A 91 -10.52 24.54 -2.74
N SER A 92 -11.11 23.44 -3.23
CA SER A 92 -12.41 22.95 -2.76
C SER A 92 -12.34 22.16 -1.45
N THR A 93 -11.13 21.84 -0.98
CA THR A 93 -10.92 21.12 0.29
C THR A 93 -9.66 21.60 0.99
N LEU A 94 -9.48 21.22 2.25
CA LEU A 94 -8.26 21.50 3.01
C LEU A 94 -7.05 20.84 2.34
N HIS A 95 -6.03 21.64 2.05
CA HIS A 95 -4.79 21.14 1.48
C HIS A 95 -3.91 20.48 2.54
N THR A 96 -3.61 19.22 2.36
CA THR A 96 -2.81 18.41 3.27
C THR A 96 -1.30 18.47 3.01
N GLY A 97 -0.89 19.02 1.86
CA GLY A 97 0.50 19.03 1.42
C GLY A 97 1.00 17.72 0.83
N HIS A 98 0.16 16.70 0.76
CA HIS A 98 0.51 15.43 0.10
C HIS A 98 0.92 15.62 -1.36
N THR A 99 1.80 14.75 -1.82
CA THR A 99 2.31 14.77 -3.19
C THR A 99 1.26 14.32 -4.21
N PRO A 100 1.26 14.86 -5.46
CA PRO A 100 0.08 14.89 -6.33
C PRO A 100 -0.11 13.68 -7.26
N LEU A 101 0.79 12.69 -7.30
CA LEU A 101 0.78 11.67 -8.36
C LEU A 101 -0.55 10.90 -8.47
N VAL A 102 -1.14 10.51 -7.33
CA VAL A 102 -2.41 9.76 -7.34
C VAL A 102 -3.58 10.65 -7.78
N ILE A 103 -3.61 11.90 -7.34
CA ILE A 103 -4.60 12.90 -7.74
C ILE A 103 -4.58 13.10 -9.25
N VAL A 104 -3.38 13.29 -9.81
CA VAL A 104 -3.14 13.43 -11.24
C VAL A 104 -3.55 12.16 -12.00
N TYR A 105 -3.18 10.98 -11.49
CA TYR A 105 -3.55 9.69 -12.08
C TYR A 105 -5.06 9.50 -12.18
N LEU A 106 -5.81 9.79 -11.12
CA LEU A 106 -7.27 9.70 -11.10
C LEU A 106 -7.91 10.69 -12.08
N ALA A 107 -7.43 11.93 -12.12
CA ALA A 107 -7.93 12.93 -13.04
C ALA A 107 -7.72 12.54 -14.52
N PHE A 108 -6.56 11.93 -14.87
CA PHE A 108 -6.33 11.39 -16.21
C PHE A 108 -7.22 10.18 -16.51
N ALA A 109 -7.46 9.29 -15.54
CA ALA A 109 -8.41 8.20 -15.71
C ALA A 109 -9.82 8.73 -16.02
N TRP A 110 -10.28 9.77 -15.33
CA TRP A 110 -11.57 10.41 -15.61
C TRP A 110 -11.62 11.11 -16.96
N ARG A 111 -10.52 11.73 -17.42
CA ARG A 111 -10.46 12.32 -18.76
C ARG A 111 -10.58 11.27 -19.87
N ALA A 112 -10.02 10.09 -19.64
CA ALA A 112 -10.05 9.00 -20.62
C ALA A 112 -11.38 8.22 -20.64
N PHE A 113 -12.01 8.01 -19.46
CA PHE A 113 -13.14 7.08 -19.30
C PHE A 113 -14.40 7.71 -18.69
N GLY A 114 -14.40 9.03 -18.42
CA GLY A 114 -15.51 9.75 -17.81
C GLY A 114 -15.44 9.79 -16.28
N PHE A 115 -16.04 10.85 -15.71
CA PHE A 115 -16.07 11.08 -14.26
C PHE A 115 -17.09 10.17 -13.59
N SER A 116 -16.63 9.22 -12.79
CA SER A 116 -17.46 8.36 -11.95
C SER A 116 -16.66 7.63 -10.88
N PRO A 117 -17.28 7.20 -9.76
CA PRO A 117 -16.66 6.31 -8.79
C PRO A 117 -16.16 5.00 -9.42
N LEU A 118 -16.91 4.44 -10.38
CA LEU A 118 -16.52 3.22 -11.10
C LEU A 118 -15.15 3.36 -11.76
N VAL A 119 -14.89 4.47 -12.45
CA VAL A 119 -13.60 4.73 -13.12
C VAL A 119 -12.49 4.90 -12.09
N ALA A 120 -12.71 5.68 -11.01
CA ALA A 120 -11.71 5.87 -9.97
C ALA A 120 -11.32 4.54 -9.30
N ARG A 121 -12.32 3.75 -8.89
CA ARG A 121 -12.10 2.45 -8.24
C ARG A 121 -11.43 1.43 -9.17
N THR A 122 -11.82 1.40 -10.45
CA THR A 122 -11.19 0.55 -11.46
C THR A 122 -9.73 0.96 -11.71
N ALA A 123 -9.44 2.26 -11.73
CA ALA A 123 -8.08 2.77 -11.84
C ALA A 123 -7.22 2.34 -10.63
N MET A 124 -7.77 2.40 -9.42
CA MET A 124 -7.05 1.91 -8.22
C MET A 124 -6.81 0.39 -8.28
N LEU A 125 -7.77 -0.40 -8.76
CA LEU A 125 -7.57 -1.85 -8.99
C LEU A 125 -6.44 -2.14 -9.98
N ALA A 126 -6.20 -1.28 -10.96
CA ALA A 126 -5.07 -1.44 -11.89
C ALA A 126 -3.71 -1.31 -11.17
N LEU A 127 -3.60 -0.39 -10.20
CA LEU A 127 -2.42 -0.28 -9.33
C LEU A 127 -2.27 -1.48 -8.39
N ALA A 128 -3.38 -1.96 -7.81
CA ALA A 128 -3.39 -3.16 -6.99
C ALA A 128 -2.93 -4.39 -7.79
N ALA A 129 -3.44 -4.58 -9.01
CA ALA A 129 -3.01 -5.64 -9.92
C ALA A 129 -1.51 -5.53 -10.27
N GLY A 130 -1.00 -4.30 -10.43
CA GLY A 130 0.43 -4.02 -10.62
C GLY A 130 1.27 -4.50 -9.43
N THR A 131 0.79 -4.24 -8.21
CA THR A 131 1.45 -4.72 -6.98
C THR A 131 1.49 -6.25 -6.93
N LEU A 132 0.37 -6.92 -7.23
CA LEU A 132 0.28 -8.39 -7.28
C LEU A 132 1.19 -8.99 -8.36
N ALA A 133 1.23 -8.40 -9.54
CA ALA A 133 2.11 -8.84 -10.63
C ALA A 133 3.60 -8.69 -10.26
N CYS A 134 3.96 -7.60 -9.58
CA CYS A 134 5.31 -7.35 -9.11
C CYS A 134 5.73 -8.36 -8.02
N VAL A 135 4.86 -8.66 -7.05
CA VAL A 135 5.09 -9.71 -6.03
C VAL A 135 5.27 -11.07 -6.68
N TYR A 136 4.42 -11.40 -7.67
CA TYR A 136 4.54 -12.66 -8.42
C TYR A 136 5.87 -12.75 -9.16
N ALA A 137 6.26 -11.70 -9.90
CA ALA A 137 7.51 -11.66 -10.63
C ALA A 137 8.72 -11.82 -9.69
N LEU A 138 8.71 -11.13 -8.55
CA LEU A 138 9.76 -11.21 -7.55
C LEU A 138 9.81 -12.61 -6.89
N GLY A 139 8.67 -13.18 -6.53
CA GLY A 139 8.57 -14.53 -5.96
C GLY A 139 9.08 -15.61 -6.93
N ARG A 140 8.76 -15.50 -8.23
CA ARG A 140 9.30 -16.39 -9.27
C ARG A 140 10.82 -16.30 -9.40
N ARG A 141 11.32 -15.08 -9.36
CA ARG A 141 12.76 -14.82 -9.49
C ARG A 141 13.52 -15.35 -8.29
N LEU A 142 13.06 -15.09 -7.07
CA LEU A 142 13.72 -15.51 -5.84
C LEU A 142 13.62 -17.01 -5.60
N ALA A 143 12.53 -17.64 -6.02
CA ALA A 143 12.29 -19.04 -5.72
C ALA A 143 11.66 -19.82 -6.91
N ASN A 144 10.33 -19.90 -6.97
CA ASN A 144 9.60 -20.69 -7.97
C ASN A 144 8.17 -20.18 -8.19
N ARG A 145 7.44 -20.82 -9.14
CA ARG A 145 6.05 -20.43 -9.48
C ARG A 145 5.07 -20.61 -8.33
N GLU A 146 5.28 -21.63 -7.49
CA GLU A 146 4.37 -21.97 -6.40
C GLU A 146 4.43 -20.93 -5.28
N ILE A 147 5.65 -20.51 -4.89
CA ILE A 147 5.87 -19.41 -3.94
C ILE A 147 5.31 -18.09 -4.49
N ALA A 148 5.56 -17.80 -5.77
CA ALA A 148 5.02 -16.62 -6.42
C ALA A 148 3.49 -16.58 -6.39
N PHE A 149 2.84 -17.70 -6.69
CA PHE A 149 1.39 -17.82 -6.66
C PHE A 149 0.82 -17.62 -5.25
N TRP A 150 1.36 -18.28 -4.24
CA TRP A 150 0.90 -18.13 -2.87
C TRP A 150 1.13 -16.72 -2.32
N SER A 151 2.25 -16.08 -2.66
CA SER A 151 2.51 -14.70 -2.26
C SER A 151 1.51 -13.72 -2.88
N LEU A 152 1.20 -13.88 -4.18
CA LEU A 152 0.17 -13.12 -4.85
C LEU A 152 -1.21 -13.35 -4.22
N LEU A 153 -1.59 -14.61 -4.02
CA LEU A 153 -2.92 -14.98 -3.52
C LEU A 153 -3.12 -14.48 -2.08
N LEU A 154 -2.16 -14.71 -1.18
CA LEU A 154 -2.29 -14.27 0.21
C LEU A 154 -2.29 -12.74 0.32
N LEU A 155 -1.50 -12.03 -0.49
CA LEU A 155 -1.56 -10.58 -0.54
C LEU A 155 -2.92 -10.09 -1.04
N ALA A 156 -3.42 -10.66 -2.14
CA ALA A 156 -4.72 -10.30 -2.71
C ALA A 156 -5.88 -10.53 -1.73
N LEU A 157 -5.79 -11.58 -0.91
CA LEU A 157 -6.82 -11.95 0.08
C LEU A 157 -6.62 -11.28 1.43
N SER A 158 -5.45 -10.66 1.72
CA SER A 158 -5.25 -9.99 3.01
C SER A 158 -6.28 -8.87 3.19
N PRO A 159 -6.94 -8.76 4.37
CA PRO A 159 -8.11 -7.89 4.53
C PRO A 159 -7.79 -6.42 4.24
N LEU A 160 -6.66 -5.93 4.72
CA LEU A 160 -6.22 -4.56 4.50
C LEU A 160 -5.96 -4.28 3.00
N PHE A 161 -5.18 -5.13 2.31
CA PHE A 161 -4.89 -4.94 0.89
C PHE A 161 -6.15 -5.04 0.06
N PHE A 162 -7.03 -6.00 0.37
CA PHE A 162 -8.31 -6.16 -0.31
C PHE A 162 -9.17 -4.90 -0.17
N ALA A 163 -9.42 -4.42 1.04
CA ALA A 163 -10.22 -3.23 1.30
C ALA A 163 -9.63 -1.99 0.59
N GLN A 164 -8.31 -1.80 0.67
CA GLN A 164 -7.63 -0.64 0.10
C GLN A 164 -7.45 -0.71 -1.43
N SER A 165 -7.66 -1.87 -2.06
CA SER A 165 -7.45 -2.04 -3.50
C SER A 165 -8.38 -1.17 -4.37
N THR A 166 -9.55 -0.78 -3.88
CA THR A 166 -10.50 0.09 -4.58
C THR A 166 -10.51 1.53 -4.07
N MET A 167 -9.93 1.79 -2.91
CA MET A 167 -9.96 3.13 -2.33
C MET A 167 -8.92 4.04 -2.97
N ALA A 168 -9.33 5.29 -3.24
CA ALA A 168 -8.47 6.32 -3.84
C ALA A 168 -7.49 6.91 -2.79
N HIS A 169 -6.81 6.02 -2.04
CA HIS A 169 -5.80 6.39 -1.08
C HIS A 169 -4.40 6.38 -1.69
N LEU A 170 -3.50 7.18 -1.14
CA LEU A 170 -2.14 7.37 -1.65
C LEU A 170 -1.23 6.15 -1.40
N ASP A 171 -1.54 5.38 -0.36
CA ASP A 171 -0.70 4.32 0.20
C ASP A 171 -0.51 3.13 -0.74
N LEU A 172 -1.55 2.78 -1.52
CA LEU A 172 -1.49 1.69 -2.48
C LEU A 172 -0.48 1.96 -3.61
N ALA A 173 -0.52 3.18 -4.18
CA ALA A 173 0.41 3.60 -5.22
C ALA A 173 1.85 3.69 -4.66
N ALA A 174 2.02 4.27 -3.47
CA ALA A 174 3.31 4.29 -2.78
C ALA A 174 3.85 2.88 -2.56
N GLY A 175 2.98 1.91 -2.21
CA GLY A 175 3.33 0.50 -2.05
C GLY A 175 3.81 -0.15 -3.35
N LEU A 176 3.10 0.05 -4.45
CA LEU A 176 3.51 -0.45 -5.77
C LEU A 176 4.89 0.08 -6.16
N PHE A 177 5.09 1.39 -6.09
CA PHE A 177 6.33 2.01 -6.52
C PHE A 177 7.50 1.72 -5.57
N THR A 178 7.25 1.56 -4.27
CA THR A 178 8.23 1.06 -3.30
C THR A 178 8.68 -0.36 -3.66
N LEU A 179 7.77 -1.25 -4.04
CA LEU A 179 8.09 -2.61 -4.45
C LEU A 179 8.88 -2.66 -5.76
N LEU A 180 8.56 -1.79 -6.72
CA LEU A 180 9.33 -1.62 -7.95
C LEU A 180 10.75 -1.10 -7.68
N ALA A 181 10.89 -0.15 -6.76
CA ALA A 181 12.20 0.37 -6.34
C ALA A 181 13.03 -0.72 -5.63
N LEU A 182 12.40 -1.53 -4.77
CA LEU A 182 13.02 -2.70 -4.13
C LEU A 182 13.51 -3.70 -5.19
N SER A 183 12.70 -4.00 -6.21
CA SER A 183 13.11 -4.87 -7.32
C SER A 183 14.31 -4.30 -8.08
N ALA A 184 14.33 -2.98 -8.33
CA ALA A 184 15.44 -2.31 -9.00
C ALA A 184 16.74 -2.34 -8.18
N LEU A 185 16.66 -2.25 -6.84
CA LEU A 185 17.80 -2.43 -5.93
C LEU A 185 18.38 -3.85 -6.02
N LEU A 186 17.51 -4.86 -6.02
CA LEU A 186 17.92 -6.27 -6.17
C LEU A 186 18.54 -6.56 -7.54
N ASP A 187 18.12 -5.83 -8.58
CA ASP A 187 18.62 -5.93 -9.95
C ASP A 187 19.89 -5.13 -10.20
N ASP A 188 20.33 -4.32 -9.23
CA ASP A 188 21.43 -3.37 -9.38
C ASP A 188 21.22 -2.36 -10.53
N HIS A 189 20.01 -1.82 -10.64
CA HIS A 189 19.61 -0.87 -11.65
C HIS A 189 19.29 0.54 -11.08
N PRO A 190 20.30 1.43 -10.89
CA PRO A 190 20.12 2.75 -10.30
C PRO A 190 19.07 3.62 -11.02
N ALA A 191 19.03 3.59 -12.35
CA ALA A 191 18.06 4.39 -13.11
C ALA A 191 16.60 3.94 -12.88
N ARG A 192 16.34 2.63 -12.84
CA ARG A 192 15.00 2.11 -12.50
C ARG A 192 14.63 2.44 -11.06
N PHE A 193 15.59 2.37 -10.15
CA PHE A 193 15.40 2.78 -8.76
C PHE A 193 15.03 4.27 -8.68
N ALA A 194 15.76 5.15 -9.37
CA ALA A 194 15.46 6.57 -9.41
C ALA A 194 14.02 6.85 -9.87
N LEU A 195 13.59 6.21 -10.96
CA LEU A 195 12.25 6.38 -11.51
C LEU A 195 11.17 5.86 -10.53
N ALA A 196 11.35 4.64 -10.01
CA ALA A 196 10.37 4.03 -9.12
C ALA A 196 10.29 4.74 -7.76
N SER A 197 11.43 5.13 -7.17
CA SER A 197 11.45 5.89 -5.91
C SER A 197 10.89 7.30 -6.06
N THR A 198 11.08 7.94 -7.22
CA THR A 198 10.43 9.22 -7.53
C THR A 198 8.92 9.06 -7.61
N ALA A 199 8.42 8.05 -8.31
CA ALA A 199 6.99 7.77 -8.33
C ALA A 199 6.44 7.43 -6.93
N ALA A 200 7.21 6.72 -6.09
CA ALA A 200 6.83 6.43 -4.72
C ALA A 200 6.68 7.71 -3.88
N VAL A 201 7.68 8.60 -3.86
CA VAL A 201 7.62 9.84 -3.09
C VAL A 201 6.60 10.84 -3.63
N LEU A 202 6.34 10.83 -4.95
CA LEU A 202 5.27 11.63 -5.56
C LEU A 202 3.88 11.01 -5.37
N SER A 203 3.78 9.74 -4.98
CA SER A 203 2.52 9.14 -4.52
C SER A 203 2.23 9.50 -3.07
N LYS A 204 3.26 9.41 -2.20
CA LYS A 204 3.18 9.79 -0.80
C LYS A 204 4.58 10.15 -0.28
N GLU A 205 4.74 11.31 0.32
CA GLU A 205 6.02 11.84 0.79
C GLU A 205 6.73 10.92 1.80
N THR A 206 5.96 10.16 2.57
CA THR A 206 6.51 9.19 3.55
C THR A 206 7.33 8.08 2.89
N ALA A 207 7.17 7.84 1.58
CA ALA A 207 7.99 6.88 0.85
C ALA A 207 9.48 7.30 0.75
N VAL A 208 9.84 8.52 1.15
CA VAL A 208 11.23 8.98 1.25
C VAL A 208 12.08 8.07 2.14
N VAL A 209 11.46 7.37 3.10
CA VAL A 209 12.12 6.39 3.99
C VAL A 209 12.74 5.20 3.24
N LEU A 210 12.34 4.98 1.99
CA LEU A 210 12.98 4.01 1.11
C LEU A 210 14.47 4.34 0.87
N LEU A 211 14.84 5.62 0.87
CA LEU A 211 16.22 6.04 0.58
C LEU A 211 17.24 5.58 1.64
N PRO A 212 17.05 5.81 2.95
CA PRO A 212 17.95 5.26 3.95
C PRO A 212 18.00 3.74 3.93
N ALA A 213 16.87 3.04 3.71
CA ALA A 213 16.86 1.59 3.55
C ALA A 213 17.70 1.14 2.34
N ALA A 214 17.59 1.84 1.22
CA ALA A 214 18.39 1.60 0.02
C ALA A 214 19.89 1.81 0.29
N TRP A 215 20.26 2.88 1.02
CA TRP A 215 21.65 3.16 1.36
C TRP A 215 22.26 2.10 2.28
N ILE A 216 21.54 1.64 3.29
CA ILE A 216 21.96 0.55 4.15
C ILE A 216 22.21 -0.72 3.30
N PHE A 217 21.34 -0.98 2.34
CA PHE A 217 21.46 -2.12 1.43
C PHE A 217 22.65 -1.99 0.49
N VAL A 218 22.83 -0.85 -0.18
CA VAL A 218 23.96 -0.58 -1.11
C VAL A 218 25.30 -0.68 -0.37
N TRP A 219 25.40 -0.13 0.84
CA TRP A 219 26.58 -0.25 1.68
C TRP A 219 26.87 -1.70 2.08
N TRP A 220 25.85 -2.45 2.49
CA TRP A 220 25.99 -3.86 2.84
C TRP A 220 26.42 -4.69 1.63
N GLN A 221 25.88 -4.42 0.44
CA GLN A 221 26.19 -5.13 -0.79
C GLN A 221 27.56 -4.76 -1.35
N GLY A 222 27.99 -3.49 -1.24
CA GLY A 222 29.30 -3.02 -1.69
C GLY A 222 30.48 -3.73 -1.01
N ARG A 223 30.26 -4.31 0.16
CA ARG A 223 31.25 -5.16 0.83
C ARG A 223 31.35 -6.58 0.24
N ARG A 224 30.44 -6.98 -0.66
CA ARG A 224 30.32 -8.35 -1.16
C ARG A 224 30.48 -8.49 -2.67
N SER A 225 30.36 -7.42 -3.44
CA SER A 225 30.35 -7.49 -4.91
C SER A 225 30.77 -6.16 -5.55
N THR A 226 31.52 -6.25 -6.67
CA THR A 226 31.81 -5.12 -7.58
C THR A 226 30.62 -4.96 -8.54
N ARG A 227 29.63 -4.19 -8.15
CA ARG A 227 28.46 -3.82 -9.00
C ARG A 227 28.50 -2.33 -9.36
N SER A 228 27.38 -1.76 -9.75
CA SER A 228 27.24 -0.36 -10.14
C SER A 228 27.98 0.60 -9.21
N SER A 229 28.57 1.66 -9.77
CA SER A 229 29.38 2.60 -8.99
C SER A 229 28.54 3.30 -7.91
N LEU A 230 29.11 3.54 -6.74
CA LEU A 230 28.47 4.31 -5.67
C LEU A 230 27.97 5.67 -6.17
N ARG A 231 28.70 6.28 -7.12
CA ARG A 231 28.28 7.55 -7.76
C ARG A 231 26.93 7.42 -8.46
N ALA A 232 26.69 6.32 -9.18
CA ALA A 232 25.40 6.09 -9.85
C ALA A 232 24.25 5.97 -8.85
N TRP A 233 24.48 5.32 -7.70
CA TRP A 233 23.50 5.21 -6.62
C TRP A 233 23.25 6.54 -5.90
N TRP A 234 24.30 7.37 -5.72
CA TRP A 234 24.14 8.73 -5.21
C TRP A 234 23.22 9.55 -6.13
N ILE A 235 23.54 9.60 -7.42
CA ILE A 235 22.73 10.34 -8.40
C ILE A 235 21.29 9.80 -8.41
N ALA A 236 21.10 8.48 -8.43
CA ALA A 236 19.77 7.86 -8.42
C ALA A 236 18.95 8.24 -7.18
N SER A 237 19.59 8.43 -6.03
CA SER A 237 18.91 8.82 -4.77
C SER A 237 18.62 10.33 -4.71
N LEU A 238 19.35 11.16 -5.43
CA LEU A 238 19.08 12.60 -5.50
C LEU A 238 17.82 12.91 -6.32
N VAL A 239 17.45 12.08 -7.30
CA VAL A 239 16.30 12.34 -8.18
C VAL A 239 14.99 12.39 -7.41
N PRO A 240 14.61 11.39 -6.57
CA PRO A 240 13.40 11.46 -5.77
C PRO A 240 13.43 12.61 -4.74
N LEU A 241 14.60 12.94 -4.16
CA LEU A 241 14.74 14.09 -3.27
C LEU A 241 14.49 15.39 -4.00
N ALA A 242 15.06 15.56 -5.20
CA ALA A 242 14.83 16.74 -6.02
C ALA A 242 13.36 16.89 -6.41
N ALA A 243 12.68 15.79 -6.76
CA ALA A 243 11.26 15.80 -7.05
C ALA A 243 10.42 16.22 -5.84
N LEU A 244 10.74 15.70 -4.64
CA LEU A 244 10.07 16.08 -3.40
C LEU A 244 10.31 17.55 -3.04
N MET A 245 11.54 18.03 -3.20
CA MET A 245 11.88 19.44 -2.98
C MET A 245 11.20 20.36 -3.99
N ALA A 246 11.11 19.95 -5.26
CA ALA A 246 10.37 20.70 -6.28
C ALA A 246 8.88 20.80 -5.93
N TRP A 247 8.28 19.71 -5.44
CA TRP A 247 6.91 19.75 -4.93
C TRP A 247 6.77 20.70 -3.73
N ALA A 248 7.64 20.59 -2.74
CA ALA A 248 7.60 21.47 -1.55
C ALA A 248 7.76 22.95 -1.93
N ALA A 249 8.64 23.27 -2.87
CA ALA A 249 8.83 24.64 -3.37
C ALA A 249 7.60 25.15 -4.13
N TYR A 250 6.99 24.31 -4.98
CA TYR A 250 5.73 24.66 -5.66
C TYR A 250 4.59 24.88 -4.64
N TYR A 251 4.45 23.96 -3.68
CA TYR A 251 3.44 24.06 -2.64
C TYR A 251 3.63 25.33 -1.79
N HIS A 252 4.88 25.64 -1.43
CA HIS A 252 5.20 26.88 -0.71
C HIS A 252 4.86 28.13 -1.52
N HIS A 253 5.17 28.12 -2.81
CA HIS A 253 4.82 29.24 -3.70
C HIS A 253 3.32 29.52 -3.75
N VAL A 254 2.49 28.46 -3.73
CA VAL A 254 1.03 28.59 -3.84
C VAL A 254 0.37 28.91 -2.49
N THR A 255 0.85 28.31 -1.38
CA THR A 255 0.17 28.35 -0.07
C THR A 255 0.88 29.18 0.98
N GLY A 256 2.16 29.53 0.76
CA GLY A 256 3.03 30.13 1.79
C GLY A 256 3.56 29.14 2.84
N GLY A 257 3.04 27.90 2.91
CA GLY A 257 3.50 26.84 3.80
C GLY A 257 4.42 25.86 3.10
N TRP A 258 5.30 25.16 3.83
CA TRP A 258 6.21 24.17 3.23
C TRP A 258 5.59 22.78 3.12
N THR A 259 4.70 22.43 4.03
CA THR A 259 3.96 21.15 4.03
C THR A 259 2.64 21.38 4.75
N GLY A 260 1.52 20.89 4.25
CA GLY A 260 0.22 20.91 4.90
C GLY A 260 -0.22 22.26 5.53
N ASN A 261 -1.44 22.34 5.99
CA ASN A 261 -1.88 23.46 6.78
C ASN A 261 -1.39 23.34 8.25
N PRO A 262 -1.41 24.42 9.06
CA PRO A 262 -0.89 24.40 10.42
C PRO A 262 -1.53 23.35 11.34
N GLU A 263 -2.83 23.09 11.18
CA GLU A 263 -3.55 22.09 11.98
C GLU A 263 -3.13 20.66 11.59
N TYR A 264 -2.98 20.38 10.29
CA TYR A 264 -2.46 19.13 9.80
C TYR A 264 -1.05 18.85 10.34
N LEU A 265 -0.16 19.87 10.36
CA LEU A 265 1.18 19.76 10.91
C LEU A 265 1.17 19.51 12.41
N ARG A 266 0.33 20.24 13.15
CA ARG A 266 0.16 20.04 14.60
C ARG A 266 -0.19 18.58 14.89
N TYR A 267 -1.23 18.08 14.22
CA TYR A 267 -1.74 16.73 14.43
C TYR A 267 -0.77 15.64 14.00
N ASN A 268 -0.15 15.78 12.83
CA ASN A 268 0.66 14.70 12.23
C ASN A 268 2.15 14.77 12.58
N LEU A 269 2.67 15.89 13.07
CA LEU A 269 4.09 16.05 13.36
C LEU A 269 4.33 16.50 14.80
N TYR A 270 3.82 17.66 15.21
CA TYR A 270 4.21 18.24 16.50
C TYR A 270 3.61 17.45 17.68
N ALA A 271 2.36 17.05 17.60
CA ALA A 271 1.73 16.24 18.65
C ALA A 271 2.30 14.81 18.75
N THR A 272 3.02 14.33 17.72
CA THR A 272 3.52 12.96 17.67
C THR A 272 4.92 12.77 18.23
N LEU A 273 5.73 13.84 18.36
CA LEU A 273 7.13 13.79 18.78
C LEU A 273 7.33 13.60 20.30
N ASN A 274 6.42 12.92 20.96
CA ASN A 274 6.55 12.51 22.35
C ASN A 274 7.15 11.08 22.42
N PRO A 275 8.26 10.84 23.14
CA PRO A 275 8.91 9.52 23.17
C PRO A 275 7.98 8.38 23.62
N THR A 276 7.13 8.62 24.60
CA THR A 276 6.15 7.62 25.06
C THR A 276 5.13 7.30 23.99
N ARG A 277 4.61 8.32 23.28
CA ARG A 277 3.70 8.12 22.15
C ARG A 277 4.38 7.36 21.02
N VAL A 278 5.63 7.70 20.68
CA VAL A 278 6.41 6.98 19.66
C VAL A 278 6.53 5.49 20.01
N LEU A 279 6.86 5.17 21.28
CA LEU A 279 6.94 3.78 21.74
C LEU A 279 5.58 3.07 21.65
N LEU A 280 4.51 3.69 22.13
CA LEU A 280 3.15 3.12 22.07
C LEU A 280 2.71 2.90 20.62
N THR A 281 3.00 3.86 19.75
CA THR A 281 2.71 3.76 18.32
C THR A 281 3.53 2.63 17.68
N LEU A 282 4.81 2.49 18.02
CA LEU A 282 5.64 1.39 17.52
C LEU A 282 5.06 0.02 17.93
N LEU A 283 4.65 -0.13 19.20
CA LEU A 283 4.01 -1.38 19.65
C LEU A 283 2.71 -1.65 18.89
N ARG A 284 1.90 -0.63 18.65
CA ARG A 284 0.68 -0.75 17.84
C ARG A 284 1.01 -1.12 16.39
N ARG A 285 2.01 -0.50 15.76
CA ARG A 285 2.46 -0.84 14.39
C ARG A 285 2.98 -2.28 14.29
N LEU A 286 3.73 -2.76 15.30
CA LEU A 286 4.16 -4.15 15.36
C LEU A 286 2.95 -5.09 15.47
N TYR A 287 1.97 -4.77 16.30
CA TYR A 287 0.71 -5.53 16.39
C TYR A 287 -0.03 -5.55 15.04
N GLU A 288 -0.24 -4.40 14.40
CA GLU A 288 -0.92 -4.28 13.11
C GLU A 288 -0.20 -5.07 12.01
N THR A 289 1.13 -5.05 12.01
CA THR A 289 1.96 -5.72 10.99
C THR A 289 1.94 -7.24 11.16
N PHE A 290 2.08 -7.75 12.39
CA PHE A 290 2.36 -9.16 12.64
C PHE A 290 1.20 -9.94 13.25
N VAL A 291 0.18 -9.27 13.78
CA VAL A 291 -0.92 -9.92 14.53
C VAL A 291 -2.29 -9.56 13.97
N GLY A 292 -2.57 -8.27 13.78
CA GLY A 292 -3.88 -7.76 13.37
C GLY A 292 -4.37 -8.36 12.04
N GLY A 293 -5.69 -8.39 11.80
CA GLY A 293 -6.27 -8.88 10.55
C GLY A 293 -5.91 -10.34 10.22
N PHE A 294 -5.72 -11.21 11.23
CA PHE A 294 -5.22 -12.59 11.11
C PHE A 294 -3.76 -12.72 10.60
N ASN A 295 -2.98 -11.65 10.55
CA ASN A 295 -1.55 -11.71 10.21
C ASN A 295 -0.76 -12.63 11.16
N TRP A 296 -1.27 -12.88 12.39
CA TRP A 296 -0.63 -13.82 13.32
C TRP A 296 -0.52 -15.24 12.76
N VAL A 297 -1.44 -15.69 11.91
CA VAL A 297 -1.37 -17.01 11.27
C VAL A 297 -0.18 -17.08 10.31
N LEU A 298 -0.03 -16.04 9.48
CA LEU A 298 1.10 -15.90 8.56
C LEU A 298 2.43 -15.82 9.33
N THR A 299 2.45 -15.01 10.39
CA THR A 299 3.63 -14.82 11.26
C THR A 299 4.01 -16.12 11.97
N ALA A 300 3.06 -16.83 12.58
CA ALA A 300 3.31 -18.10 13.24
C ALA A 300 3.84 -19.17 12.26
N GLY A 301 3.25 -19.24 11.07
CA GLY A 301 3.73 -20.12 10.00
C GLY A 301 5.16 -19.79 9.57
N ALA A 302 5.51 -18.51 9.44
CA ALA A 302 6.85 -18.05 9.10
C ALA A 302 7.86 -18.40 10.21
N ILE A 303 7.50 -18.17 11.48
CA ILE A 303 8.29 -18.57 12.65
C ILE A 303 8.52 -20.10 12.66
N GLY A 304 7.46 -20.89 12.43
CA GLY A 304 7.58 -22.34 12.28
C GLY A 304 8.57 -22.73 11.18
N GLY A 305 8.54 -22.06 10.04
CA GLY A 305 9.48 -22.24 8.93
C GLY A 305 10.93 -21.91 9.28
N VAL A 306 11.17 -20.95 10.18
CA VAL A 306 12.52 -20.63 10.68
C VAL A 306 13.05 -21.73 11.59
N PHE A 307 12.26 -22.19 12.57
CA PHE A 307 12.72 -23.12 13.61
C PHE A 307 12.64 -24.59 13.20
N MET A 308 11.59 -25.00 12.48
CA MET A 308 11.32 -26.39 12.12
C MET A 308 11.70 -26.71 10.66
N GLY A 309 12.02 -25.69 9.86
CA GLY A 309 12.38 -25.86 8.47
C GLY A 309 13.69 -26.64 8.31
N ARG A 310 13.69 -27.59 7.38
CA ARG A 310 14.91 -28.33 7.03
C ARG A 310 15.99 -27.36 6.58
N ARG A 311 17.12 -27.30 7.28
CA ARG A 311 18.32 -26.69 6.72
C ARG A 311 18.63 -27.44 5.42
N PRO A 312 18.90 -26.75 4.30
CA PRO A 312 19.38 -27.43 3.11
C PRO A 312 20.56 -28.33 3.56
N ALA A 313 20.50 -29.62 3.25
CA ALA A 313 21.55 -30.56 3.63
C ALA A 313 22.88 -29.96 3.13
N ARG A 314 23.74 -29.56 4.05
CA ARG A 314 25.16 -29.31 3.74
C ARG A 314 25.62 -30.59 3.08
N GLY A 315 25.87 -30.51 1.77
CA GLY A 315 26.36 -31.65 1.01
C GLY A 315 27.52 -32.29 1.79
N ASN A 316 27.38 -33.57 2.07
CA ASN A 316 28.34 -34.35 2.83
C ASN A 316 29.64 -34.38 2.02
N GLU A 317 30.54 -33.42 2.25
CA GLU A 317 31.88 -33.37 1.63
C GLU A 317 32.73 -34.58 1.98
N ASN A 318 32.29 -35.40 2.95
CA ASN A 318 33.03 -36.59 3.40
C ASN A 318 32.77 -37.86 2.59
N GLN A 319 31.89 -37.86 1.58
CA GLN A 319 31.67 -39.06 0.74
C GLN A 319 32.54 -39.13 -0.53
N ARG A 320 33.55 -38.27 -0.68
CA ARG A 320 34.46 -38.30 -1.85
C ARG A 320 35.90 -38.69 -1.51
N ARG A 321 36.09 -39.69 -0.64
CA ARG A 321 37.38 -40.35 -0.50
C ARG A 321 37.19 -41.88 -0.58
N HIS A 322 36.83 -42.37 -1.75
CA HIS A 322 37.15 -43.72 -2.16
C HIS A 322 37.90 -43.63 -3.50
N PRO A 323 39.09 -44.24 -3.59
CA PRO A 323 39.82 -44.34 -4.85
C PRO A 323 39.04 -45.30 -5.76
N ARG A 324 38.70 -44.86 -6.96
CA ARG A 324 38.27 -45.78 -8.02
C ARG A 324 39.51 -46.33 -8.68
N GLU A 325 39.74 -47.60 -8.47
CA GLU A 325 40.58 -48.42 -9.34
C GLU A 325 39.87 -48.67 -10.68
N SER A 326 40.68 -48.50 -11.72
CA SER A 326 40.70 -49.08 -13.07
C SER A 326 39.42 -49.24 -13.91
N GLY A 327 39.46 -48.58 -15.08
CA GLY A 327 39.15 -49.18 -16.38
C GLY A 327 37.71 -49.11 -16.84
N ASP A 328 37.39 -48.02 -17.57
CA ASP A 328 36.57 -48.14 -18.79
C ASP A 328 36.61 -46.84 -19.61
N PRO A 329 36.85 -46.93 -20.92
CA PRO A 329 37.00 -45.78 -21.80
C PRO A 329 35.71 -45.53 -22.61
N PHE A 330 34.84 -44.64 -22.15
CA PHE A 330 33.94 -43.92 -23.04
C PHE A 330 33.45 -42.63 -22.37
N PRO A 331 33.71 -41.46 -22.95
CA PRO A 331 33.18 -40.19 -22.45
C PRO A 331 31.89 -39.82 -23.20
N MET A 332 30.76 -39.98 -22.57
CA MET A 332 29.55 -39.28 -22.98
C MET A 332 28.91 -38.60 -21.79
N ASP A 333 28.60 -37.32 -22.00
CA ASP A 333 27.67 -36.48 -21.23
C ASP A 333 28.15 -35.87 -19.90
N SER A 334 29.02 -34.87 -19.99
CA SER A 334 29.37 -33.98 -18.88
C SER A 334 28.77 -32.55 -18.98
N GLY A 335 27.83 -32.30 -19.92
CA GLY A 335 27.33 -30.94 -20.19
C GLY A 335 26.22 -30.39 -19.27
N PHE A 336 25.53 -31.26 -18.49
CA PHE A 336 24.26 -30.82 -17.84
C PHE A 336 24.34 -30.58 -16.32
N ARG A 337 25.43 -30.88 -15.64
CA ARG A 337 25.51 -30.73 -14.17
C ARG A 337 26.17 -29.46 -13.63
N GLY A 338 26.74 -28.64 -14.49
CA GLY A 338 27.39 -27.36 -14.09
C GLY A 338 26.42 -26.19 -13.87
N ASN A 339 25.38 -26.09 -14.70
CA ASN A 339 24.45 -24.96 -14.65
C ASN A 339 23.49 -24.97 -13.46
N ASP A 340 23.09 -26.15 -12.96
CA ASP A 340 22.15 -26.23 -11.82
C ASP A 340 22.78 -25.80 -10.48
N ARG A 341 24.10 -26.00 -10.31
CA ARG A 341 24.80 -25.58 -9.07
C ARG A 341 25.04 -24.06 -9.05
N GLN A 342 25.40 -23.46 -10.17
CA GLN A 342 25.56 -22.02 -10.26
C GLN A 342 24.21 -21.32 -10.10
N GLY A 343 23.15 -21.81 -10.73
CA GLY A 343 21.79 -21.31 -10.55
C GLY A 343 21.28 -21.39 -9.11
N ALA A 344 21.63 -22.44 -8.35
CA ALA A 344 21.24 -22.59 -6.96
C ALA A 344 22.00 -21.64 -6.03
N VAL A 345 23.29 -21.38 -6.28
CA VAL A 345 24.12 -20.43 -5.52
C VAL A 345 23.65 -18.98 -5.78
N PHE A 346 23.34 -18.63 -7.03
CA PHE A 346 22.79 -17.32 -7.39
C PHE A 346 21.42 -17.05 -6.77
N LYS A 347 20.54 -18.07 -6.70
CA LYS A 347 19.23 -17.94 -6.03
C LYS A 347 19.38 -17.73 -4.52
N GLY A 348 20.32 -18.42 -3.87
CA GLY A 348 20.59 -18.25 -2.44
C GLY A 348 21.03 -16.83 -2.07
N ALA A 349 21.99 -16.27 -2.81
CA ALA A 349 22.45 -14.90 -2.60
C ALA A 349 21.36 -13.85 -2.83
N GLY A 350 20.44 -14.08 -3.77
CA GLY A 350 19.30 -13.22 -4.03
C GLY A 350 18.26 -13.21 -2.90
N ILE A 351 18.02 -14.37 -2.29
CA ILE A 351 17.09 -14.49 -1.14
C ILE A 351 17.65 -13.75 0.08
N ASP A 352 18.94 -13.91 0.42
CA ASP A 352 19.55 -13.20 1.54
C ASP A 352 19.52 -11.69 1.35
N SER A 353 19.78 -11.22 0.11
CA SER A 353 19.66 -9.81 -0.26
C SER A 353 18.25 -9.28 -0.11
N PHE A 354 17.26 -10.08 -0.50
CA PHE A 354 15.84 -9.72 -0.34
C PHE A 354 15.44 -9.63 1.13
N PHE A 355 15.84 -10.61 1.97
CA PHE A 355 15.54 -10.55 3.41
C PHE A 355 16.20 -9.35 4.08
N PHE A 356 17.46 -9.07 3.79
CA PHE A 356 18.16 -7.93 4.37
C PHE A 356 17.50 -6.60 3.99
N LEU A 357 17.21 -6.42 2.70
CA LEU A 357 16.55 -5.22 2.19
C LEU A 357 15.11 -5.11 2.73
N GLY A 358 14.35 -6.21 2.75
CA GLY A 358 12.99 -6.26 3.28
C GLY A 358 12.94 -5.89 4.77
N VAL A 359 13.80 -6.46 5.59
CA VAL A 359 13.89 -6.13 7.03
C VAL A 359 14.29 -4.66 7.22
N SER A 360 15.28 -4.16 6.48
CA SER A 360 15.70 -2.75 6.55
C SER A 360 14.56 -1.80 6.19
N LEU A 361 13.81 -2.12 5.13
CA LEU A 361 12.66 -1.32 4.69
C LEU A 361 11.53 -1.33 5.73
N ILE A 362 11.15 -2.52 6.22
CA ILE A 362 10.09 -2.67 7.23
C ILE A 362 10.48 -1.90 8.50
N ALA A 363 11.70 -2.08 8.98
CA ALA A 363 12.18 -1.37 10.17
C ALA A 363 12.16 0.15 9.98
N ALA A 364 12.64 0.64 8.84
CA ALA A 364 12.65 2.07 8.53
C ALA A 364 11.24 2.66 8.46
N TYR A 365 10.28 1.97 7.82
CA TYR A 365 8.88 2.39 7.79
C TYR A 365 8.24 2.37 9.18
N LEU A 366 8.41 1.30 9.96
CA LEU A 366 7.84 1.20 11.31
C LEU A 366 8.36 2.32 12.22
N LEU A 367 9.67 2.59 12.19
CA LEU A 367 10.27 3.66 12.98
C LEU A 367 9.75 5.04 12.55
N MET A 368 9.76 5.33 11.25
CA MET A 368 9.27 6.60 10.73
C MET A 368 7.78 6.81 11.04
N LEU A 369 6.92 5.82 10.75
CA LEU A 369 5.48 5.90 11.01
C LEU A 369 5.13 5.89 12.51
N SER A 370 6.08 5.56 13.38
CA SER A 370 5.91 5.68 14.84
C SER A 370 6.26 7.09 15.33
N ALA A 371 7.16 7.78 14.61
CA ALA A 371 7.56 9.14 14.94
C ALA A 371 6.65 10.20 14.32
N VAL A 372 6.05 9.93 13.14
CA VAL A 372 5.18 10.86 12.41
C VAL A 372 3.86 10.20 12.05
N GLY A 373 2.78 10.99 12.02
CA GLY A 373 1.44 10.54 11.69
C GLY A 373 0.52 10.55 12.91
N GLY A 374 -0.44 11.48 12.96
CA GLY A 374 -1.41 11.64 14.05
C GLY A 374 -2.39 10.47 14.10
N ALA A 375 -2.98 10.15 12.95
CA ALA A 375 -3.81 8.97 12.78
C ALA A 375 -2.93 7.72 12.61
N VAL A 376 -3.04 6.77 13.54
CA VAL A 376 -2.30 5.51 13.47
C VAL A 376 -3.14 4.51 12.64
N LEU A 377 -3.20 4.72 11.32
CA LEU A 377 -4.01 3.90 10.40
C LEU A 377 -3.18 2.76 9.81
N PRO A 378 -3.69 1.51 9.81
CA PRO A 378 -2.99 0.34 9.26
C PRO A 378 -2.62 0.47 7.77
N ARG A 379 -3.41 1.20 6.96
CA ARG A 379 -3.11 1.41 5.53
C ARG A 379 -1.74 2.05 5.27
N TYR A 380 -1.20 2.82 6.22
CA TYR A 380 0.14 3.42 6.09
C TYR A 380 1.25 2.36 6.00
N LEU A 381 0.94 1.10 6.37
CA LEU A 381 1.85 -0.05 6.26
C LEU A 381 1.79 -0.75 4.88
N LEU A 382 0.88 -0.34 3.96
CA LEU A 382 0.77 -0.94 2.63
C LEU A 382 2.11 -1.01 1.86
N PRO A 383 3.02 -0.03 1.94
CA PRO A 383 4.31 -0.13 1.26
C PRO A 383 5.19 -1.30 1.73
N VAL A 384 4.99 -1.80 2.96
CA VAL A 384 5.79 -2.91 3.51
C VAL A 384 5.06 -4.25 3.50
N PHE A 385 3.75 -4.27 3.28
CA PHE A 385 2.96 -5.52 3.24
C PHE A 385 3.38 -6.48 2.10
N PRO A 386 3.57 -6.05 0.84
CA PRO A 386 3.95 -6.94 -0.24
C PRO A 386 5.27 -7.69 0.01
N PRO A 387 6.39 -7.02 0.38
CA PRO A 387 7.63 -7.73 0.72
C PRO A 387 7.50 -8.57 2.00
N LEU A 388 6.68 -8.17 2.99
CA LEU A 388 6.41 -8.95 4.20
C LEU A 388 5.73 -10.28 3.89
N VAL A 389 4.65 -10.26 3.08
CA VAL A 389 3.92 -11.47 2.68
C VAL A 389 4.83 -12.41 1.89
N LEU A 390 5.60 -11.89 0.93
CA LEU A 390 6.55 -12.69 0.18
C LEU A 390 7.62 -13.31 1.09
N ALA A 391 8.18 -12.55 2.04
CA ALA A 391 9.14 -13.05 3.01
C ALA A 391 8.54 -14.17 3.88
N ALA A 392 7.31 -13.99 4.38
CA ALA A 392 6.62 -14.99 5.17
C ALA A 392 6.36 -16.27 4.37
N VAL A 393 5.91 -16.18 3.12
CA VAL A 393 5.72 -17.34 2.24
C VAL A 393 7.03 -18.07 1.97
N LEU A 394 8.13 -17.36 1.74
CA LEU A 394 9.46 -17.94 1.58
C LEU A 394 9.89 -18.73 2.84
N LEU A 395 9.59 -18.24 4.03
CA LEU A 395 9.89 -18.90 5.29
C LEU A 395 9.00 -20.12 5.52
N ILE A 396 7.67 -19.99 5.36
CA ILE A 396 6.72 -21.09 5.49
C ILE A 396 7.07 -22.24 4.53
N TRP A 397 7.56 -21.91 3.34
CA TRP A 397 7.95 -22.92 2.33
C TRP A 397 9.14 -23.79 2.73
N ARG A 398 9.86 -23.48 3.83
CA ARG A 398 10.89 -24.33 4.44
C ARG A 398 10.30 -25.51 5.19
N LEU A 399 9.02 -25.46 5.59
CA LEU A 399 8.30 -26.59 6.18
C LEU A 399 8.10 -27.72 5.17
N PRO A 400 7.76 -28.94 5.62
CA PRO A 400 7.33 -30.02 4.73
C PRO A 400 6.19 -29.56 3.82
N ARG A 401 6.21 -29.91 2.54
CA ARG A 401 5.26 -29.41 1.52
C ARG A 401 3.78 -29.51 1.91
N PRO A 402 3.29 -30.64 2.46
CA PRO A 402 1.89 -30.70 2.91
C PRO A 402 1.58 -29.67 3.99
N VAL A 403 2.46 -29.54 5.00
CA VAL A 403 2.29 -28.58 6.11
C VAL A 403 2.31 -27.14 5.59
N ALA A 404 3.28 -26.79 4.73
CA ALA A 404 3.35 -25.47 4.13
C ALA A 404 2.05 -25.11 3.37
N ARG A 405 1.56 -26.03 2.53
CA ARG A 405 0.29 -25.81 1.78
C ARG A 405 -0.90 -25.68 2.72
N SER A 406 -1.00 -26.51 3.75
CA SER A 406 -2.07 -26.42 4.76
C SER A 406 -2.06 -25.07 5.48
N VAL A 407 -0.88 -24.57 5.88
CA VAL A 407 -0.73 -23.23 6.49
C VAL A 407 -1.18 -22.14 5.52
N MET A 408 -0.80 -22.22 4.22
CA MET A 408 -1.21 -21.24 3.21
C MET A 408 -2.73 -21.24 3.00
N VAL A 409 -3.34 -22.42 2.84
CA VAL A 409 -4.80 -22.56 2.67
C VAL A 409 -5.53 -22.04 3.91
N PHE A 410 -5.07 -22.39 5.09
CA PHE A 410 -5.66 -21.92 6.34
C PHE A 410 -5.54 -20.39 6.47
N THR A 411 -4.36 -19.82 6.15
CA THR A 411 -4.17 -18.36 6.14
C THR A 411 -5.11 -17.67 5.15
N ALA A 412 -5.25 -18.22 3.94
CA ALA A 412 -6.18 -17.70 2.93
C ALA A 412 -7.63 -17.71 3.44
N GLY A 413 -8.05 -18.80 4.09
CA GLY A 413 -9.38 -18.90 4.72
C GLY A 413 -9.59 -17.85 5.82
N CYS A 414 -8.58 -17.66 6.70
CA CYS A 414 -8.61 -16.65 7.75
C CYS A 414 -8.69 -15.23 7.18
N PHE A 415 -7.97 -14.94 6.10
CA PHE A 415 -8.01 -13.62 5.46
C PHE A 415 -9.38 -13.33 4.82
N VAL A 416 -9.99 -14.30 4.13
CA VAL A 416 -11.35 -14.16 3.59
C VAL A 416 -12.37 -13.99 4.72
N TRP A 417 -12.21 -14.71 5.83
CA TRP A 417 -13.05 -14.55 7.01
C TRP A 417 -12.94 -13.14 7.59
N ALA A 418 -11.71 -12.59 7.66
CA ALA A 418 -11.44 -11.24 8.17
C ALA A 418 -12.06 -10.11 7.33
N TRP A 419 -12.42 -10.33 6.06
CA TRP A 419 -13.15 -9.33 5.28
C TRP A 419 -14.47 -8.94 5.93
N PHE A 420 -15.12 -9.89 6.61
CA PHE A 420 -16.47 -9.73 7.16
C PHE A 420 -16.53 -9.72 8.68
N LEU A 421 -15.44 -10.14 9.33
CA LEU A 421 -15.40 -10.23 10.80
C LEU A 421 -14.80 -8.95 11.37
N ASN A 422 -15.62 -8.23 12.14
CA ASN A 422 -15.12 -7.13 12.93
C ASN A 422 -14.43 -7.69 14.19
N PRO A 423 -13.20 -7.26 14.51
CA PRO A 423 -12.47 -7.71 15.69
C PRO A 423 -13.11 -7.24 17.00
N HIS A 424 -12.74 -7.87 18.12
CA HIS A 424 -13.20 -7.49 19.46
C HIS A 424 -12.39 -6.31 20.07
N TYR A 425 -11.86 -5.44 19.22
CA TYR A 425 -11.16 -4.21 19.60
C TYR A 425 -11.51 -3.07 18.62
N PRO A 426 -11.39 -1.81 19.05
CA PRO A 426 -11.66 -0.66 18.17
C PRO A 426 -10.71 -0.64 16.97
N PHE A 427 -11.26 -0.42 15.77
CA PHE A 427 -10.48 -0.27 14.56
C PHE A 427 -11.17 0.70 13.58
N PRO A 428 -10.43 1.35 12.67
CA PRO A 428 -11.02 2.12 11.59
C PRO A 428 -11.69 1.18 10.59
N PHE A 429 -12.87 1.56 10.08
CA PHE A 429 -13.66 0.69 9.20
C PHE A 429 -12.95 0.30 7.90
N GLU A 430 -11.89 0.99 7.52
CA GLU A 430 -11.14 0.80 6.28
C GLU A 430 -10.17 -0.40 6.28
N ASP A 431 -10.03 -1.12 7.39
CA ASP A 431 -9.14 -2.28 7.50
C ASP A 431 -9.74 -3.56 6.92
N ASN A 432 -11.05 -3.56 6.69
CA ASN A 432 -11.81 -4.65 6.07
C ASN A 432 -13.02 -4.09 5.30
N LEU A 433 -14.03 -4.91 4.99
CA LEU A 433 -15.23 -4.48 4.29
C LEU A 433 -16.24 -3.69 5.15
N ALA A 434 -15.92 -3.37 6.41
CA ALA A 434 -16.79 -2.54 7.26
C ALA A 434 -17.03 -1.14 6.68
N TYR A 435 -16.09 -0.61 5.89
CA TYR A 435 -16.27 0.68 5.21
C TYR A 435 -17.46 0.67 4.23
N ALA A 436 -17.77 -0.46 3.62
CA ALA A 436 -18.93 -0.57 2.73
C ALA A 436 -20.26 -0.44 3.51
N ASP A 437 -20.31 -0.95 4.74
CA ASP A 437 -21.46 -0.79 5.63
C ASP A 437 -21.63 0.68 6.04
N PHE A 438 -20.52 1.39 6.33
CA PHE A 438 -20.52 2.83 6.58
C PHE A 438 -21.11 3.60 5.39
N ILE A 439 -20.60 3.37 4.19
CA ILE A 439 -21.08 4.04 2.98
C ILE A 439 -22.58 3.81 2.78
N HIS A 440 -23.06 2.57 2.91
CA HIS A 440 -24.47 2.27 2.76
C HIS A 440 -25.35 2.97 3.80
N LEU A 441 -24.90 3.06 5.06
CA LEU A 441 -25.61 3.80 6.11
C LEU A 441 -25.70 5.28 5.80
N HIS A 442 -24.60 5.88 5.37
CA HIS A 442 -24.53 7.29 5.01
C HIS A 442 -25.36 7.61 3.75
N GLN A 443 -25.36 6.71 2.74
CA GLN A 443 -26.28 6.87 1.59
C GLN A 443 -27.75 6.79 2.01
N GLN A 444 -28.09 5.90 2.93
CA GLN A 444 -29.47 5.78 3.43
C GLN A 444 -29.87 7.03 4.21
N ALA A 445 -28.98 7.53 5.06
CA ALA A 445 -29.20 8.77 5.82
C ALA A 445 -29.26 9.99 4.90
N GLY A 446 -28.38 10.11 3.91
CA GLY A 446 -28.38 11.20 2.94
C GLY A 446 -29.70 11.29 2.17
N ARG A 447 -30.20 10.16 1.64
CA ARG A 447 -31.51 10.09 0.97
C ARG A 447 -32.66 10.50 1.90
N PHE A 448 -32.65 9.99 3.13
CA PHE A 448 -33.66 10.36 4.12
C PHE A 448 -33.65 11.87 4.43
N LEU A 449 -32.46 12.46 4.54
CA LEU A 449 -32.30 13.90 4.76
C LEU A 449 -32.75 14.72 3.52
N GLU A 450 -32.47 14.28 2.29
CA GLU A 450 -32.98 14.92 1.07
C GLU A 450 -34.50 14.93 1.04
N ASP A 451 -35.14 13.80 1.38
CA ASP A 451 -36.60 13.65 1.33
C ASP A 451 -37.32 14.45 2.42
N GLN A 452 -36.74 14.57 3.62
CA GLN A 452 -37.38 15.11 4.81
C GLN A 452 -36.88 16.51 5.20
N ALA A 453 -35.64 16.85 4.85
CA ALA A 453 -34.90 17.95 5.45
C ALA A 453 -34.43 19.01 4.42
N GLY A 454 -35.07 19.14 3.27
CA GLY A 454 -34.57 19.94 2.15
C GLY A 454 -34.15 21.38 2.50
N ASN A 455 -34.78 22.00 3.53
CA ASN A 455 -34.44 23.36 4.00
C ASN A 455 -33.83 23.36 5.42
N TRP A 456 -33.54 22.22 6.02
CA TRP A 456 -33.01 22.17 7.38
C TRP A 456 -31.49 22.44 7.39
N ARG A 457 -31.06 23.11 8.45
CA ARG A 457 -29.63 23.24 8.77
C ARG A 457 -29.18 22.02 9.55
N ILE A 458 -28.36 21.21 8.95
CA ILE A 458 -27.94 19.89 9.46
C ILE A 458 -26.63 20.06 10.20
N LEU A 459 -26.65 19.88 11.53
CA LEU A 459 -25.45 19.87 12.35
C LEU A 459 -24.80 18.49 12.27
N THR A 460 -23.57 18.42 11.77
CA THR A 460 -22.83 17.17 11.65
C THR A 460 -21.32 17.41 11.62
N ALA A 461 -20.53 16.34 11.77
CA ALA A 461 -19.08 16.40 11.69
C ALA A 461 -18.55 15.85 10.36
N TRP A 462 -17.26 16.04 10.13
CA TRP A 462 -16.55 15.48 8.98
C TRP A 462 -16.46 13.93 9.08
N PRO A 463 -16.63 13.14 7.99
CA PRO A 463 -16.72 13.55 6.58
C PRO A 463 -18.15 13.87 6.09
N ALA A 464 -19.19 13.72 6.90
CA ALA A 464 -20.57 13.93 6.47
C ALA A 464 -20.84 15.40 6.06
N THR A 465 -20.04 16.36 6.54
CA THR A 465 -20.05 17.74 6.05
C THR A 465 -19.84 17.81 4.54
N ASP A 466 -18.85 17.08 4.01
CA ASP A 466 -18.55 17.06 2.59
C ASP A 466 -19.53 16.16 1.81
N GLU A 467 -19.88 15.00 2.39
CA GLU A 467 -20.82 14.03 1.79
C GLU A 467 -22.19 14.63 1.48
N LEU A 468 -22.69 15.52 2.34
CA LEU A 468 -23.99 16.15 2.20
C LEU A 468 -23.98 17.40 1.33
N VAL A 469 -22.83 18.05 1.17
CA VAL A 469 -22.70 19.30 0.38
C VAL A 469 -22.29 19.02 -1.07
N HIS A 470 -21.61 17.91 -1.33
CA HIS A 470 -21.04 17.60 -2.65
C HIS A 470 -21.69 16.38 -3.32
N PRO A 471 -22.70 16.55 -4.20
CA PRO A 471 -23.35 15.46 -4.92
C PRO A 471 -22.39 14.56 -5.70
N ALA A 472 -21.26 15.10 -6.17
CA ALA A 472 -20.22 14.36 -6.88
C ALA A 472 -19.60 13.23 -6.03
N LEU A 473 -19.75 13.25 -4.70
CA LEU A 473 -19.29 12.19 -3.79
C LEU A 473 -20.23 10.98 -3.77
N GLY A 474 -21.49 11.13 -4.21
CA GLY A 474 -22.44 10.02 -4.41
C GLY A 474 -23.37 9.71 -3.23
N TYR A 475 -23.47 10.59 -2.23
CA TYR A 475 -24.34 10.40 -1.07
C TYR A 475 -25.68 11.10 -1.20
N VAL A 476 -25.70 12.26 -1.83
CA VAL A 476 -26.90 13.10 -2.08
C VAL A 476 -26.97 13.46 -3.56
N SER A 477 -28.16 13.82 -4.04
CA SER A 477 -28.38 14.27 -5.42
C SER A 477 -28.28 15.81 -5.54
N GLN A 478 -28.56 16.53 -4.45
CA GLN A 478 -28.45 17.98 -4.35
C GLN A 478 -27.74 18.40 -3.06
N PRO A 479 -27.01 19.54 -3.05
CA PRO A 479 -26.37 20.03 -1.85
C PRO A 479 -27.36 20.31 -0.73
N LEU A 480 -27.09 19.82 0.47
CA LEU A 480 -27.85 20.14 1.68
C LEU A 480 -27.16 21.24 2.48
N THR A 481 -27.92 21.96 3.32
CA THR A 481 -27.38 23.01 4.18
C THR A 481 -26.77 22.40 5.44
N VAL A 482 -25.45 22.46 5.61
CA VAL A 482 -24.70 21.85 6.71
C VAL A 482 -24.13 22.91 7.65
N VAL A 483 -24.25 22.67 8.95
CA VAL A 483 -23.54 23.39 10.01
C VAL A 483 -22.41 22.48 10.49
N PRO A 484 -21.14 22.82 10.23
CA PRO A 484 -20.03 21.93 10.51
C PRO A 484 -19.67 21.91 12.00
N LEU A 485 -19.44 20.71 12.54
CA LEU A 485 -18.72 20.46 13.78
C LEU A 485 -17.31 19.92 13.46
N GLN A 486 -16.36 20.15 14.37
CA GLN A 486 -15.04 19.56 14.23
C GLN A 486 -15.09 18.05 14.52
N ASP A 487 -15.77 17.66 15.62
CA ASP A 487 -16.00 16.28 16.01
C ASP A 487 -17.31 16.17 16.81
N PHE A 488 -17.67 14.95 17.23
CA PHE A 488 -18.83 14.68 18.10
C PHE A 488 -18.45 14.58 19.58
N THR A 489 -17.44 15.32 20.04
CA THR A 489 -17.07 15.36 21.44
C THR A 489 -17.93 16.35 22.23
N ARG A 490 -17.98 16.23 23.54
CA ARG A 490 -18.71 17.21 24.38
C ARG A 490 -18.22 18.64 24.15
N HIS A 491 -16.90 18.79 23.99
CA HIS A 491 -16.27 20.09 23.78
C HIS A 491 -16.73 20.77 22.48
N ASP A 492 -16.89 20.01 21.38
CA ASP A 492 -17.32 20.55 20.10
C ASP A 492 -18.75 21.10 20.15
N PHE A 493 -19.58 20.52 21.01
CA PHE A 493 -20.93 21.01 21.25
C PHE A 493 -21.01 22.20 22.20
N ASP A 494 -19.97 22.54 22.98
CA ASP A 494 -20.01 23.63 23.96
C ASP A 494 -20.22 25.01 23.32
N GLY A 495 -19.71 25.22 22.10
CA GLY A 495 -19.86 26.46 21.35
C GLY A 495 -21.09 26.53 20.46
N VAL A 496 -21.92 25.48 20.37
CA VAL A 496 -23.03 25.41 19.43
C VAL A 496 -24.30 26.06 20.02
N SER A 497 -24.77 27.12 19.36
CA SER A 497 -26.06 27.74 19.71
C SER A 497 -27.23 26.85 19.30
N SER A 498 -28.21 26.66 20.19
CA SER A 498 -29.42 25.91 19.85
C SER A 498 -30.15 26.50 18.61
N GLY A 499 -30.05 27.80 18.33
CA GLY A 499 -30.67 28.45 17.18
C GLY A 499 -29.95 28.20 15.84
N SER A 500 -28.75 27.65 15.82
CA SER A 500 -27.93 27.54 14.61
C SER A 500 -28.28 26.35 13.70
N PHE A 501 -29.00 25.35 14.18
CA PHE A 501 -29.35 24.14 13.44
C PHE A 501 -30.80 23.72 13.66
N ASP A 502 -31.32 22.85 12.81
CA ASP A 502 -32.67 22.31 12.87
C ASP A 502 -32.69 20.80 13.16
N CYS A 503 -31.67 20.09 12.69
CA CYS A 503 -31.45 18.66 13.02
C CYS A 503 -29.97 18.35 13.27
N VAL A 504 -29.72 17.23 13.94
CA VAL A 504 -28.37 16.67 14.17
C VAL A 504 -28.26 15.33 13.48
N TYR A 505 -27.25 15.19 12.62
CA TYR A 505 -26.87 13.95 11.99
C TYR A 505 -25.64 13.39 12.70
N LEU A 506 -25.84 12.38 13.54
CA LEU A 506 -24.84 11.73 14.36
C LEU A 506 -24.59 10.31 13.86
N TYR A 507 -23.34 9.83 13.87
CA TYR A 507 -22.97 8.49 13.41
C TYR A 507 -21.74 7.92 14.13
N SER A 508 -21.58 6.58 14.07
CA SER A 508 -20.41 5.88 14.59
C SER A 508 -19.18 6.17 13.72
N ARG A 509 -18.09 6.66 14.31
CA ARG A 509 -16.87 7.07 13.59
C ARG A 509 -15.87 5.94 13.37
N HIS A 510 -15.88 4.95 14.23
CA HIS A 510 -15.06 3.75 14.19
C HIS A 510 -15.82 2.59 14.80
N TRP A 511 -15.31 1.38 14.62
CA TRP A 511 -15.86 0.21 15.27
C TRP A 511 -15.58 0.24 16.77
N GLU A 512 -16.62 0.12 17.57
CA GLU A 512 -16.55 -0.03 19.02
C GLU A 512 -17.41 -1.22 19.46
N PRO A 513 -16.79 -2.39 19.71
CA PRO A 513 -17.55 -3.52 20.18
C PRO A 513 -18.10 -3.27 21.58
N PRO A 514 -19.36 -3.62 21.87
CA PRO A 514 -20.04 -3.31 23.14
C PRO A 514 -19.38 -3.92 24.39
N ASN A 515 -18.59 -4.99 24.22
CA ASN A 515 -17.85 -5.68 25.28
C ASN A 515 -16.33 -5.60 25.07
N ASN A 516 -15.84 -4.45 24.68
CA ASN A 516 -14.43 -4.27 24.43
C ASN A 516 -13.60 -4.44 25.69
N LEU A 517 -12.70 -5.44 25.68
CA LEU A 517 -11.76 -5.67 26.79
C LEU A 517 -10.80 -4.48 27.01
N LEU A 518 -10.54 -3.69 25.97
CA LEU A 518 -9.65 -2.52 26.02
C LEU A 518 -10.34 -1.29 26.65
N ASN A 519 -11.67 -1.24 26.68
CA ASN A 519 -12.41 -0.14 27.32
C ASN A 519 -12.57 -0.32 28.85
N ARG A 520 -12.21 -1.48 29.39
CA ARG A 520 -12.34 -1.76 30.83
C ARG A 520 -11.24 -1.16 31.71
N PRO A 521 -9.95 -1.12 31.30
CA PRO A 521 -8.95 -0.49 32.17
C PRO A 521 -8.95 1.03 31.98
N THR A 522 -9.34 1.76 33.03
CA THR A 522 -9.28 3.25 33.09
C THR A 522 -7.88 3.82 32.79
N TRP A 523 -6.82 3.03 32.97
CA TRP A 523 -5.46 3.43 32.63
C TRP A 523 -5.23 3.51 31.12
N LEU A 524 -5.85 2.61 30.33
CA LEU A 524 -5.72 2.60 28.87
C LEU A 524 -6.47 3.78 28.24
N GLU A 525 -7.65 4.09 28.74
CA GLU A 525 -8.39 5.30 28.35
C GLU A 525 -7.58 6.57 28.65
N ARG A 526 -6.95 6.66 29.82
CA ARG A 526 -6.05 7.77 30.15
C ARG A 526 -4.84 7.85 29.21
N LEU A 527 -4.27 6.71 28.77
CA LEU A 527 -3.22 6.69 27.77
C LEU A 527 -3.71 7.17 26.40
N GLN A 528 -4.90 6.75 25.99
CA GLN A 528 -5.50 7.20 24.74
C GLN A 528 -5.80 8.70 24.74
N GLN A 529 -6.37 9.21 25.82
CA GLN A 529 -6.62 10.65 26.01
C GLN A 529 -5.32 11.46 26.09
N GLY A 530 -4.34 11.00 26.86
CA GLY A 530 -3.10 11.73 27.11
C GLY A 530 -2.11 11.74 25.94
N TYR A 531 -2.07 10.68 25.12
CA TYR A 531 -1.07 10.53 24.06
C TYR A 531 -1.64 10.52 22.65
N PHE A 532 -2.93 10.26 22.46
CA PHE A 532 -3.57 10.15 21.13
C PHE A 532 -4.71 11.14 20.95
N GLU A 533 -4.88 12.09 21.87
CA GLU A 533 -5.94 13.10 21.85
C GLU A 533 -7.35 12.48 21.68
N TYR A 534 -7.51 11.22 22.10
CA TYR A 534 -8.80 10.54 21.99
C TYR A 534 -9.81 11.16 22.96
N GLN A 535 -10.94 11.58 22.41
CA GLN A 535 -12.09 12.01 23.20
C GLN A 535 -13.30 11.15 22.86
N PRO A 536 -14.04 10.66 23.85
CA PRO A 536 -15.24 9.88 23.59
C PRO A 536 -16.32 10.75 22.95
N GLN A 537 -17.10 10.15 22.09
CA GLN A 537 -18.27 10.76 21.48
C GLN A 537 -19.31 11.10 22.57
N ILE A 538 -20.03 12.22 22.40
CA ILE A 538 -21.12 12.59 23.32
C ILE A 538 -22.20 11.50 23.35
N PRO A 539 -22.68 11.04 24.53
CA PRO A 539 -23.79 10.10 24.62
C PRO A 539 -25.06 10.69 23.96
N GLN A 540 -25.81 9.83 23.25
CA GLN A 540 -27.01 10.26 22.52
C GLN A 540 -28.06 10.88 23.45
N ASP A 541 -28.25 10.31 24.65
CA ASP A 541 -29.21 10.81 25.65
C ASP A 541 -28.80 12.18 26.20
N GLU A 542 -27.49 12.37 26.44
CA GLU A 542 -26.95 13.66 26.88
C GLU A 542 -27.15 14.74 25.81
N LEU A 543 -26.86 14.41 24.56
CA LEU A 543 -27.08 15.31 23.40
C LEU A 543 -28.56 15.67 23.27
N ALA A 544 -29.45 14.68 23.36
CA ALA A 544 -30.90 14.87 23.26
C ALA A 544 -31.45 15.76 24.39
N ALA A 545 -30.99 15.54 25.61
CA ALA A 545 -31.38 16.36 26.75
C ALA A 545 -30.88 17.80 26.63
N ARG A 546 -29.62 18.00 26.22
CA ARG A 546 -28.95 19.30 26.10
C ARG A 546 -29.65 20.26 25.14
N TYR A 547 -30.12 19.73 23.99
CA TYR A 547 -30.73 20.56 22.92
C TYR A 547 -32.22 20.34 22.72
N HIS A 548 -32.89 19.59 23.64
CA HIS A 548 -34.30 19.23 23.53
C HIS A 548 -34.63 18.55 22.20
N LEU A 549 -33.87 17.47 21.89
CA LEU A 549 -34.01 16.74 20.65
C LEU A 549 -34.83 15.46 20.85
N ARG A 550 -35.53 15.05 19.79
CA ARG A 550 -36.10 13.71 19.68
C ARG A 550 -35.45 12.96 18.51
N LEU A 551 -35.27 11.67 18.66
CA LEU A 551 -34.83 10.80 17.58
C LEU A 551 -35.94 10.77 16.51
N LEU A 552 -35.61 11.19 15.29
CA LEU A 552 -36.48 11.15 14.14
C LEU A 552 -36.33 9.83 13.37
N SER A 553 -35.09 9.44 13.10
CA SER A 553 -34.76 8.20 12.39
C SER A 553 -33.40 7.65 12.84
N GLY A 554 -33.23 6.35 12.70
CA GLY A 554 -31.98 5.68 12.99
C GLY A 554 -31.79 4.48 12.07
N PHE A 555 -30.58 4.31 11.59
CA PHE A 555 -30.18 3.19 10.74
C PHE A 555 -29.01 2.47 11.39
N GLU A 556 -28.99 1.14 11.29
CA GLU A 556 -27.91 0.30 11.85
C GLU A 556 -27.51 -0.79 10.87
N ARG A 557 -26.22 -1.08 10.84
CA ARG A 557 -25.69 -2.17 10.02
C ARG A 557 -24.43 -2.74 10.66
N ARG A 558 -24.47 -4.02 11.03
CA ARG A 558 -23.33 -4.75 11.61
C ARG A 558 -22.60 -3.99 12.74
N GLY A 559 -23.38 -3.34 13.63
CA GLY A 559 -22.85 -2.60 14.77
C GLY A 559 -22.40 -1.18 14.48
N GLN A 560 -22.45 -0.74 13.23
CA GLN A 560 -22.36 0.66 12.86
C GLN A 560 -23.74 1.28 12.89
N TRP A 561 -23.84 2.56 13.18
CA TRP A 561 -25.13 3.23 13.33
C TRP A 561 -25.07 4.68 12.86
N VAL A 562 -26.25 5.18 12.48
CA VAL A 562 -26.56 6.59 12.18
C VAL A 562 -27.81 6.96 12.96
N ARG A 563 -27.85 8.19 13.49
CA ARG A 563 -28.99 8.75 14.21
C ARG A 563 -29.27 10.17 13.70
N ILE A 564 -30.51 10.44 13.41
CA ILE A 564 -31.00 11.76 12.98
C ILE A 564 -31.96 12.28 14.04
N PHE A 565 -31.54 13.33 14.71
CA PHE A 565 -32.34 13.99 15.75
C PHE A 565 -32.91 15.30 15.22
N VAL A 566 -34.11 15.63 15.64
CA VAL A 566 -34.78 16.92 15.36
C VAL A 566 -35.19 17.60 16.64
N LYS A 567 -35.29 18.90 16.62
CA LYS A 567 -35.81 19.67 17.75
C LYS A 567 -37.25 19.31 18.05
N ILE A 568 -37.58 19.23 19.33
CA ILE A 568 -38.97 19.16 19.78
C ILE A 568 -39.53 20.57 19.61
N SER A 569 -40.50 20.75 18.68
CA SER A 569 -41.23 22.02 18.56
C SER A 569 -41.86 22.32 19.91
N GLN A 570 -41.53 23.48 20.50
CA GLN A 570 -42.23 23.99 21.70
C GLN A 570 -43.65 24.36 21.39
#